data_814610aab707beaf6d218e0495e5772f
#
_entry.id   814610aab707beaf6d218e0495e5772f
#
_cell.length_a   1.000
_cell.length_b   1.000
_cell.length_c   1.000
_cell.angle_alpha   90.00
_cell.angle_beta   90.00
_cell.angle_gamma   90.00
#
_symmetry.space_group_name_H-M   'P 1'
#
loop_
_entity.id
_entity.type
_entity.pdbx_description
1 polymer ?
#
loop_
_entity_poly.entity_id
_entity_poly.type
_entity_poly.pdbx_seq_one_letter_code
_entity_poly.pdbx_strand_id
1 'polypeptide(L)'
;LIQEGVNFHNLGLVIIDEQHRFGVDQRARLQQKGTYPHVLIMTATPIPRTMTLSVYGDLAVSLIKEMPPGRKPVKTYAVDSSYKERLRTFFGKEMAEGRQVYVVCPLVEESEKLDLQAAEELYLELKEYFYKAYEVGLVHGRMKPSEKDEVMNAFHRGEISLLVSTTVIEVGVNVPNATIMCVEGAERFGLSQLHQLRGRVGRGAHQSYCILVSDSKNDVSQERLKLMEQIQDGFELAEQDLLIRGSGQLFGLAQSGLPDLRVANIIKDIEILVKARKDVLDFANQFGIEKLESIMKEELEKRFGEKFLRILYN
;
A
#
# COMPACT_ATOMS: atom_id res chain seq x y z
N LEU A 1 -16.89 7.18 -13.65
CA LEU A 1 -16.16 7.37 -14.91
C LEU A 1 -16.00 6.06 -15.71
N ILE A 2 -15.90 4.90 -15.05
CA ILE A 2 -15.70 3.56 -15.66
C ILE A 2 -17.01 2.98 -16.25
N GLN A 3 -18.16 3.48 -15.82
CA GLN A 3 -19.48 2.98 -16.27
C GLN A 3 -19.66 3.13 -17.78
N GLU A 4 -20.33 2.17 -18.41
CA GLU A 4 -20.52 2.12 -19.88
C GLU A 4 -21.24 3.34 -20.43
N GLY A 5 -22.17 3.93 -19.67
CA GLY A 5 -22.92 5.12 -20.10
C GLY A 5 -22.15 6.45 -20.06
N VAL A 6 -20.92 6.47 -19.53
CA VAL A 6 -20.11 7.69 -19.48
C VAL A 6 -19.20 7.75 -20.70
N ASN A 7 -19.42 8.73 -21.57
CA ASN A 7 -18.62 8.98 -22.77
C ASN A 7 -17.92 10.33 -22.68
N PHE A 8 -16.72 10.42 -23.24
CA PHE A 8 -15.94 11.65 -23.32
C PHE A 8 -15.88 12.09 -24.79
N HIS A 9 -16.01 13.40 -25.03
CA HIS A 9 -15.96 13.92 -26.40
C HIS A 9 -14.56 13.77 -27.01
N ASN A 10 -13.51 14.06 -26.23
CA ASN A 10 -12.12 13.92 -26.65
C ASN A 10 -11.23 13.69 -25.43
N LEU A 11 -11.10 12.42 -25.02
CA LEU A 11 -10.31 12.02 -23.86
C LEU A 11 -8.82 12.02 -24.23
N GLY A 12 -8.06 12.99 -23.73
CA GLY A 12 -6.63 13.11 -23.99
C GLY A 12 -5.73 12.61 -22.86
N LEU A 13 -6.22 12.59 -21.61
CA LEU A 13 -5.45 12.16 -20.44
C LEU A 13 -6.32 11.37 -19.46
N VAL A 14 -5.81 10.25 -18.99
CA VAL A 14 -6.39 9.42 -17.93
C VAL A 14 -5.42 9.41 -16.75
N ILE A 15 -5.89 9.79 -15.57
CA ILE A 15 -5.12 9.73 -14.33
C ILE A 15 -5.76 8.68 -13.42
N ILE A 16 -4.99 7.68 -13.02
CA ILE A 16 -5.42 6.59 -12.13
C ILE A 16 -4.57 6.69 -10.87
N ASP A 17 -5.19 7.09 -9.77
CA ASP A 17 -4.56 7.08 -8.45
C ASP A 17 -4.88 5.77 -7.71
N GLU A 18 -3.95 5.32 -6.86
CA GLU A 18 -4.06 4.06 -6.10
C GLU A 18 -4.39 2.87 -7.02
N GLN A 19 -3.50 2.59 -7.96
CA GLN A 19 -3.66 1.57 -9.02
C GLN A 19 -4.21 0.23 -8.51
N HIS A 20 -3.82 -0.20 -7.31
CA HIS A 20 -4.23 -1.49 -6.73
C HIS A 20 -5.75 -1.61 -6.48
N ARG A 21 -6.49 -0.49 -6.49
CA ARG A 21 -7.96 -0.45 -6.36
C ARG A 21 -8.70 -0.76 -7.67
N PHE A 22 -7.99 -0.74 -8.78
CA PHE A 22 -8.58 -0.95 -10.10
C PHE A 22 -8.11 -2.26 -10.69
N GLY A 23 -9.05 -3.12 -11.06
CA GLY A 23 -8.73 -4.32 -11.83
C GLY A 23 -8.15 -3.98 -13.21
N VAL A 24 -7.45 -4.93 -13.82
CA VAL A 24 -6.86 -4.76 -15.17
C VAL A 24 -7.93 -4.37 -16.19
N ASP A 25 -9.09 -5.03 -16.17
CA ASP A 25 -10.21 -4.77 -17.07
C ASP A 25 -10.79 -3.36 -16.91
N GLN A 26 -10.84 -2.84 -15.69
CA GLN A 26 -11.35 -1.50 -15.42
C GLN A 26 -10.43 -0.42 -16.00
N ARG A 27 -9.12 -0.63 -15.92
CA ARG A 27 -8.11 0.27 -16.50
C ARG A 27 -8.17 0.24 -18.02
N ALA A 28 -8.24 -0.95 -18.61
CA ALA A 28 -8.38 -1.11 -20.06
C ALA A 28 -9.65 -0.43 -20.60
N ARG A 29 -10.79 -0.60 -19.93
CA ARG A 29 -12.04 0.09 -20.29
C ARG A 29 -11.92 1.61 -20.26
N LEU A 30 -11.19 2.17 -19.30
CA LEU A 30 -11.02 3.61 -19.20
C LEU A 30 -10.15 4.15 -20.34
N GLN A 31 -9.11 3.42 -20.71
CA GLN A 31 -8.24 3.75 -21.87
C GLN A 31 -9.00 3.68 -23.20
N GLN A 32 -9.87 2.68 -23.38
CA GLN A 32 -10.68 2.48 -24.58
C GLN A 32 -11.74 3.58 -24.80
N LYS A 33 -12.01 4.45 -23.81
CA LYS A 33 -12.94 5.58 -23.96
C LYS A 33 -12.35 6.76 -24.72
N GLY A 34 -11.09 6.71 -25.12
CA GLY A 34 -10.41 7.73 -25.93
C GLY A 34 -9.62 7.12 -27.08
N THR A 35 -9.27 7.95 -28.05
CA THR A 35 -8.40 7.58 -29.16
C THR A 35 -6.96 7.87 -28.75
N TYR A 36 -6.27 6.89 -28.13
CA TYR A 36 -4.90 6.98 -27.60
C TYR A 36 -4.71 8.06 -26.51
N PRO A 37 -5.46 8.02 -25.40
CA PRO A 37 -5.23 8.97 -24.31
C PRO A 37 -3.88 8.69 -23.62
N HIS A 38 -3.21 9.73 -23.19
CA HIS A 38 -2.08 9.58 -22.27
C HIS A 38 -2.57 9.00 -20.94
N VAL A 39 -1.79 8.11 -20.34
CA VAL A 39 -2.17 7.45 -19.09
C VAL A 39 -1.11 7.70 -18.02
N LEU A 40 -1.52 8.32 -16.92
CA LEU A 40 -0.72 8.49 -15.72
C LEU A 40 -1.25 7.57 -14.63
N ILE A 41 -0.43 6.62 -14.22
CA ILE A 41 -0.74 5.70 -13.13
C ILE A 41 0.06 6.12 -11.91
N MET A 42 -0.62 6.31 -10.79
CA MET A 42 0.00 6.69 -9.53
C MET A 42 -0.29 5.64 -8.45
N THR A 43 0.67 5.44 -7.57
CA THR A 43 0.49 4.60 -6.39
C THR A 43 1.30 5.15 -5.22
N ALA A 44 0.72 5.14 -4.03
CA ALA A 44 1.42 5.40 -2.78
C ALA A 44 2.01 4.11 -2.18
N THR A 45 1.65 2.94 -2.71
CA THR A 45 2.30 1.68 -2.32
C THR A 45 3.66 1.63 -2.97
N PRO A 46 4.76 1.62 -2.20
CA PRO A 46 6.09 1.51 -2.77
C PRO A 46 6.22 0.18 -3.51
N ILE A 47 6.55 0.26 -4.78
CA ILE A 47 6.85 -0.91 -5.60
C ILE A 47 8.37 -1.02 -5.68
N PRO A 48 8.98 -2.16 -5.31
CA PRO A 48 10.42 -2.34 -5.45
C PRO A 48 10.89 -1.99 -6.86
N ARG A 49 12.02 -1.31 -7.00
CA ARG A 49 12.58 -0.95 -8.31
C ARG A 49 12.70 -2.15 -9.23
N THR A 50 13.08 -3.29 -8.66
CA THR A 50 13.17 -4.58 -9.34
C THR A 50 11.85 -4.98 -10.00
N MET A 51 10.74 -4.86 -9.25
CA MET A 51 9.41 -5.18 -9.78
C MET A 51 8.92 -4.13 -10.80
N THR A 52 9.25 -2.87 -10.61
CA THR A 52 8.87 -1.81 -11.55
C THR A 52 9.45 -2.06 -12.93
N LEU A 53 10.70 -2.48 -13.02
CA LEU A 53 11.37 -2.77 -14.29
C LEU A 53 10.87 -4.05 -14.97
N SER A 54 10.41 -5.04 -14.19
CA SER A 54 9.95 -6.32 -14.72
C SER A 54 8.47 -6.33 -15.09
N VAL A 55 7.62 -5.67 -14.27
CA VAL A 55 6.16 -5.67 -14.45
C VAL A 55 5.67 -4.52 -15.32
N TYR A 56 6.37 -3.38 -15.27
CA TYR A 56 5.99 -2.15 -15.97
C TYR A 56 7.07 -1.71 -16.96
N GLY A 57 7.74 -2.69 -17.58
CA GLY A 57 8.88 -2.45 -18.47
C GLY A 57 8.58 -1.56 -19.69
N ASP A 58 7.33 -1.47 -20.07
CA ASP A 58 6.78 -0.63 -21.15
C ASP A 58 6.43 0.80 -20.71
N LEU A 59 6.38 1.06 -19.40
CA LEU A 59 6.02 2.36 -18.86
C LEU A 59 7.24 3.21 -18.50
N ALA A 60 7.13 4.52 -18.70
CA ALA A 60 8.06 5.49 -18.14
C ALA A 60 7.78 5.67 -16.64
N VAL A 61 8.80 5.49 -15.80
CA VAL A 61 8.66 5.55 -14.35
C VAL A 61 9.28 6.80 -13.77
N SER A 62 8.51 7.54 -13.00
CA SER A 62 8.96 8.68 -12.21
C SER A 62 8.81 8.39 -10.72
N LEU A 63 9.84 8.67 -9.93
CA LEU A 63 9.86 8.42 -8.49
C LEU A 63 9.94 9.74 -7.73
N ILE A 64 9.00 9.97 -6.82
CA ILE A 64 9.04 11.07 -5.86
C ILE A 64 9.60 10.51 -4.55
N LYS A 65 10.83 10.87 -4.21
CA LYS A 65 11.53 10.37 -3.01
C LYS A 65 11.54 11.38 -1.87
N GLU A 66 11.37 12.65 -2.18
CA GLU A 66 11.46 13.72 -1.20
C GLU A 66 10.15 13.82 -0.41
N MET A 67 10.31 14.04 0.89
CA MET A 67 9.18 14.34 1.76
C MET A 67 8.76 15.81 1.62
N PRO A 68 7.49 16.16 1.76
CA PRO A 68 7.04 17.54 1.78
C PRO A 68 7.79 18.36 2.85
N PRO A 69 8.12 19.63 2.56
CA PRO A 69 8.81 20.49 3.51
C PRO A 69 8.10 20.57 4.86
N GLY A 70 8.85 20.57 5.96
CA GLY A 70 8.32 20.69 7.32
C GLY A 70 7.74 19.41 7.93
N ARG A 71 7.67 18.32 7.19
CA ARG A 71 7.20 17.03 7.71
C ARG A 71 8.26 16.38 8.61
N LYS A 72 7.86 16.01 9.84
CA LYS A 72 8.73 15.31 10.78
C LYS A 72 8.66 13.80 10.55
N PRO A 73 9.77 13.06 10.65
CA PRO A 73 9.74 11.60 10.62
C PRO A 73 8.83 11.04 11.71
N VAL A 74 8.03 10.03 11.38
CA VAL A 74 7.18 9.33 12.35
C VAL A 74 8.04 8.35 13.15
N LYS A 75 8.06 8.49 14.48
CA LYS A 75 8.77 7.55 15.35
C LYS A 75 7.97 6.26 15.44
N THR A 76 8.58 5.15 15.05
CA THR A 76 7.95 3.83 15.05
C THR A 76 8.51 2.98 16.18
N TYR A 77 7.62 2.27 16.91
CA TYR A 77 7.96 1.37 18.00
C TYR A 77 7.18 0.07 17.88
N ALA A 78 7.85 -1.05 18.03
CA ALA A 78 7.24 -2.37 18.17
C ALA A 78 7.22 -2.75 19.64
N VAL A 79 6.05 -3.11 20.15
CA VAL A 79 5.82 -3.45 21.56
C VAL A 79 4.91 -4.67 21.68
N ASP A 80 4.91 -5.33 22.82
CA ASP A 80 3.97 -6.41 23.14
C ASP A 80 2.76 -5.88 23.96
N SER A 81 1.79 -6.76 24.20
CA SER A 81 0.55 -6.43 24.92
C SER A 81 0.76 -6.00 26.37
N SER A 82 1.94 -6.27 26.97
CA SER A 82 2.25 -5.80 28.34
C SER A 82 2.31 -4.28 28.45
N TYR A 83 2.47 -3.58 27.31
CA TYR A 83 2.51 -2.14 27.25
C TYR A 83 1.13 -1.46 27.23
N LYS A 84 0.00 -2.19 27.19
CA LYS A 84 -1.36 -1.63 27.05
C LYS A 84 -1.65 -0.46 27.99
N GLU A 85 -1.38 -0.59 29.27
CA GLU A 85 -1.64 0.50 30.26
C GLU A 85 -0.77 1.74 30.01
N ARG A 86 0.48 1.53 29.60
CA ARG A 86 1.39 2.64 29.26
C ARG A 86 0.93 3.34 27.98
N LEU A 87 0.41 2.59 27.01
CA LEU A 87 -0.14 3.13 25.76
C LEU A 87 -1.39 3.97 26.04
N ARG A 88 -2.32 3.48 26.87
CA ARG A 88 -3.51 4.24 27.27
C ARG A 88 -3.15 5.56 27.96
N THR A 89 -2.17 5.50 28.89
CA THR A 89 -1.66 6.71 29.55
C THR A 89 -1.06 7.68 28.52
N PHE A 90 -0.30 7.16 27.55
CA PHE A 90 0.29 7.97 26.49
C PHE A 90 -0.78 8.59 25.56
N PHE A 91 -1.81 7.83 25.17
CA PHE A 91 -2.93 8.34 24.40
C PHE A 91 -3.64 9.47 25.15
N GLY A 92 -3.93 9.27 26.44
CA GLY A 92 -4.54 10.29 27.29
C GLY A 92 -3.73 11.59 27.34
N LYS A 93 -2.40 11.48 27.45
CA LYS A 93 -1.50 12.64 27.41
C LYS A 93 -1.56 13.40 26.09
N GLU A 94 -1.51 12.70 24.97
CA GLU A 94 -1.59 13.33 23.64
C GLU A 94 -2.96 13.96 23.41
N MET A 95 -4.05 13.29 23.82
CA MET A 95 -5.40 13.83 23.73
C MET A 95 -5.62 15.06 24.64
N ALA A 96 -4.97 15.09 25.81
CA ALA A 96 -4.99 16.28 26.68
C ALA A 96 -4.32 17.51 26.04
N GLU A 97 -3.39 17.30 25.13
CA GLU A 97 -2.77 18.35 24.31
C GLU A 97 -3.59 18.65 23.03
N GLY A 98 -4.82 18.13 22.93
CA GLY A 98 -5.75 18.35 21.83
C GLY A 98 -5.45 17.53 20.58
N ARG A 99 -4.60 16.49 20.63
CA ARG A 99 -4.24 15.63 19.51
C ARG A 99 -5.19 14.44 19.39
N GLN A 100 -5.12 13.76 18.26
CA GLN A 100 -6.01 12.64 17.97
C GLN A 100 -5.22 11.34 17.75
N VAL A 101 -5.90 10.22 18.04
CA VAL A 101 -5.32 8.87 18.04
C VAL A 101 -6.11 7.97 17.10
N TYR A 102 -5.39 7.23 16.24
CA TYR A 102 -5.91 6.06 15.53
C TYR A 102 -5.51 4.78 16.25
N VAL A 103 -6.45 3.86 16.39
CA VAL A 103 -6.19 2.47 16.80
C VAL A 103 -6.75 1.55 15.72
N VAL A 104 -5.89 0.79 15.06
CA VAL A 104 -6.26 -0.07 13.92
C VAL A 104 -6.17 -1.52 14.35
N CYS A 105 -7.26 -2.27 14.16
CA CYS A 105 -7.33 -3.70 14.36
C CYS A 105 -7.20 -4.43 13.02
N PRO A 106 -6.57 -5.61 12.97
CA PRO A 106 -6.51 -6.41 11.76
C PRO A 106 -7.90 -6.90 11.35
N LEU A 107 -8.09 -7.09 10.04
CA LEU A 107 -9.23 -7.77 9.47
C LEU A 107 -8.68 -8.85 8.52
N VAL A 108 -8.93 -10.11 8.84
CA VAL A 108 -8.55 -11.25 8.00
C VAL A 108 -9.80 -11.90 7.45
N GLU A 109 -9.86 -12.11 6.15
CA GLU A 109 -11.05 -12.63 5.44
C GLU A 109 -11.58 -13.94 6.04
N GLU A 110 -10.70 -14.83 6.48
CA GLU A 110 -11.08 -16.12 7.07
C GLU A 110 -11.72 -16.00 8.47
N SER A 111 -11.50 -14.88 9.18
CA SER A 111 -11.99 -14.63 10.54
C SER A 111 -12.72 -13.29 10.70
N GLU A 112 -13.28 -12.75 9.63
CA GLU A 112 -13.91 -11.41 9.58
C GLU A 112 -14.89 -11.11 10.74
N LYS A 113 -15.65 -12.12 11.17
CA LYS A 113 -16.58 -11.96 12.31
C LYS A 113 -15.87 -11.81 13.64
N LEU A 114 -14.81 -12.59 13.87
CA LEU A 114 -14.02 -12.55 15.10
C LEU A 114 -13.19 -11.27 15.18
N ASP A 115 -12.62 -10.84 14.06
CA ASP A 115 -11.83 -9.61 14.00
C ASP A 115 -12.70 -8.36 14.21
N LEU A 116 -13.92 -8.37 13.68
CA LEU A 116 -14.88 -7.31 13.93
C LEU A 116 -15.27 -7.26 15.41
N GLN A 117 -15.57 -8.43 16.01
CA GLN A 117 -15.89 -8.52 17.43
C GLN A 117 -14.71 -8.02 18.29
N ALA A 118 -13.47 -8.38 17.96
CA ALA A 118 -12.28 -7.88 18.65
C ALA A 118 -12.13 -6.35 18.55
N ALA A 119 -12.45 -5.75 17.40
CA ALA A 119 -12.43 -4.31 17.25
C ALA A 119 -13.56 -3.62 18.05
N GLU A 120 -14.74 -4.22 18.11
CA GLU A 120 -15.86 -3.74 18.92
C GLU A 120 -15.56 -3.85 20.42
N GLU A 121 -14.96 -4.97 20.88
CA GLU A 121 -14.54 -5.15 22.26
C GLU A 121 -13.48 -4.12 22.66
N LEU A 122 -12.46 -3.91 21.83
CA LEU A 122 -11.44 -2.90 22.08
C LEU A 122 -12.03 -1.47 22.10
N TYR A 123 -12.98 -1.17 21.22
CA TYR A 123 -13.70 0.09 21.23
C TYR A 123 -14.44 0.31 22.54
N LEU A 124 -15.18 -0.69 23.03
CA LEU A 124 -15.92 -0.58 24.30
C LEU A 124 -14.96 -0.40 25.48
N GLU A 125 -13.85 -1.15 25.52
CA GLU A 125 -12.81 -1.05 26.53
C GLU A 125 -12.20 0.37 26.57
N LEU A 126 -11.82 0.91 25.41
CA LEU A 126 -11.24 2.26 25.32
C LEU A 126 -12.27 3.35 25.60
N LYS A 127 -13.53 3.17 25.21
CA LYS A 127 -14.63 4.09 25.50
C LYS A 127 -14.91 4.16 26.98
N GLU A 128 -14.88 3.03 27.69
CA GLU A 128 -15.02 2.97 29.15
C GLU A 128 -13.82 3.61 29.85
N TYR A 129 -12.60 3.30 29.40
CA TYR A 129 -11.36 3.84 29.98
C TYR A 129 -11.30 5.38 29.88
N PHE A 130 -11.68 5.96 28.75
CA PHE A 130 -11.66 7.39 28.52
C PHE A 130 -13.01 8.07 28.79
N TYR A 131 -13.95 7.37 29.41
CA TYR A 131 -15.29 7.87 29.70
C TYR A 131 -15.25 9.26 30.37
N LYS A 132 -16.11 10.17 29.89
CA LYS A 132 -16.19 11.57 30.31
C LYS A 132 -15.00 12.47 29.99
N ALA A 133 -13.85 11.93 29.58
CA ALA A 133 -12.68 12.72 29.25
C ALA A 133 -12.58 12.98 27.74
N TYR A 134 -12.80 11.94 26.92
CA TYR A 134 -12.64 12.00 25.49
C TYR A 134 -13.67 11.15 24.76
N GLU A 135 -14.13 11.63 23.60
CA GLU A 135 -15.02 10.84 22.73
C GLU A 135 -14.22 9.85 21.93
N VAL A 136 -14.69 8.59 21.95
CA VAL A 136 -14.11 7.46 21.20
C VAL A 136 -15.08 7.04 20.11
N GLY A 137 -14.61 6.95 18.87
CA GLY A 137 -15.37 6.50 17.71
C GLY A 137 -14.95 5.11 17.24
N LEU A 138 -15.83 4.46 16.47
CA LEU A 138 -15.59 3.17 15.82
C LEU A 138 -15.96 3.26 14.34
N VAL A 139 -15.07 2.76 13.45
CA VAL A 139 -15.35 2.60 12.02
C VAL A 139 -14.92 1.21 11.55
N HIS A 140 -15.81 0.50 10.87
CA HIS A 140 -15.51 -0.82 10.31
C HIS A 140 -16.20 -1.08 8.97
N GLY A 141 -15.77 -2.12 8.25
CA GLY A 141 -16.21 -2.43 6.89
C GLY A 141 -17.71 -2.58 6.70
N ARG A 142 -18.43 -3.12 7.72
CA ARG A 142 -19.88 -3.42 7.65
C ARG A 142 -20.80 -2.23 7.90
N MET A 143 -20.26 -1.09 8.36
CA MET A 143 -21.08 0.11 8.51
C MET A 143 -21.55 0.63 7.15
N LYS A 144 -22.72 1.27 7.13
CA LYS A 144 -23.21 1.95 5.92
C LYS A 144 -22.27 3.11 5.55
N PRO A 145 -22.13 3.43 4.26
CA PRO A 145 -21.27 4.54 3.85
C PRO A 145 -21.55 5.85 4.58
N SER A 146 -22.84 6.21 4.76
CA SER A 146 -23.24 7.42 5.49
C SER A 146 -22.80 7.43 6.95
N GLU A 147 -22.86 6.29 7.64
CA GLU A 147 -22.42 6.15 9.03
C GLU A 147 -20.89 6.30 9.15
N LYS A 148 -20.15 5.70 8.19
CA LYS A 148 -18.70 5.88 8.12
C LYS A 148 -18.32 7.33 7.89
N ASP A 149 -18.98 7.99 6.95
CA ASP A 149 -18.74 9.39 6.63
C ASP A 149 -19.03 10.31 7.83
N GLU A 150 -20.09 10.03 8.58
CA GLU A 150 -20.45 10.80 9.79
C GLU A 150 -19.36 10.69 10.85
N VAL A 151 -18.92 9.46 11.20
CA VAL A 151 -17.86 9.24 12.20
C VAL A 151 -16.53 9.83 11.74
N MET A 152 -16.15 9.64 10.46
CA MET A 152 -14.91 10.18 9.90
C MET A 152 -14.93 11.73 9.89
N ASN A 153 -16.06 12.34 9.57
CA ASN A 153 -16.22 13.79 9.62
C ASN A 153 -16.14 14.33 11.06
N ALA A 154 -16.76 13.65 12.03
CA ALA A 154 -16.65 13.98 13.44
C ALA A 154 -15.20 13.88 13.93
N PHE A 155 -14.48 12.84 13.52
CA PHE A 155 -13.06 12.71 13.82
C PHE A 155 -12.23 13.82 13.15
N HIS A 156 -12.51 14.15 11.90
CA HIS A 156 -11.82 15.25 11.20
C HIS A 156 -12.05 16.62 11.88
N ARG A 157 -13.26 16.88 12.42
CA ARG A 157 -13.57 18.11 13.17
C ARG A 157 -13.00 18.13 14.59
N GLY A 158 -12.38 17.01 15.06
CA GLY A 158 -11.83 16.90 16.40
C GLY A 158 -12.87 16.62 17.49
N GLU A 159 -14.13 16.31 17.13
CA GLU A 159 -15.20 15.91 18.05
C GLU A 159 -14.92 14.53 18.65
N ILE A 160 -14.29 13.64 17.89
CA ILE A 160 -13.77 12.34 18.32
C ILE A 160 -12.26 12.47 18.51
N SER A 161 -11.76 12.11 19.68
CA SER A 161 -10.33 12.19 20.02
C SER A 161 -9.58 10.89 19.71
N LEU A 162 -10.25 9.75 19.83
CA LEU A 162 -9.69 8.44 19.54
C LEU A 162 -10.61 7.67 18.58
N LEU A 163 -10.06 7.17 17.49
CA LEU A 163 -10.80 6.39 16.49
C LEU A 163 -10.28 4.96 16.43
N VAL A 164 -11.10 4.01 16.83
CA VAL A 164 -10.88 2.58 16.60
C VAL A 164 -11.38 2.23 15.21
N SER A 165 -10.59 1.47 14.47
CA SER A 165 -10.98 1.08 13.11
C SER A 165 -10.43 -0.29 12.75
N THR A 166 -11.12 -0.99 11.88
CA THR A 166 -10.54 -2.05 11.07
C THR A 166 -9.79 -1.43 9.88
N THR A 167 -9.19 -2.23 9.01
CA THR A 167 -8.34 -1.80 7.87
C THR A 167 -8.94 -0.75 6.91
N VAL A 168 -10.19 -0.36 7.11
CA VAL A 168 -10.96 0.59 6.25
C VAL A 168 -10.39 2.02 6.24
N ILE A 169 -9.46 2.38 7.17
CA ILE A 169 -8.82 3.73 7.20
C ILE A 169 -7.93 4.00 5.96
N GLU A 170 -7.77 3.07 5.06
CA GLU A 170 -7.04 3.28 3.80
C GLU A 170 -7.66 4.41 2.94
N VAL A 171 -8.89 4.86 3.25
CA VAL A 171 -9.63 5.83 2.44
C VAL A 171 -9.47 7.26 2.95
N GLY A 172 -8.60 8.01 2.32
CA GLY A 172 -8.77 9.38 1.83
C GLY A 172 -8.91 10.54 2.81
N VAL A 173 -9.24 10.38 4.10
CA VAL A 173 -9.41 11.52 5.00
C VAL A 173 -8.07 11.91 5.61
N ASN A 174 -7.64 13.14 5.31
CA ASN A 174 -6.43 13.71 5.90
C ASN A 174 -6.80 14.37 7.25
N VAL A 175 -6.29 13.83 8.35
CA VAL A 175 -6.45 14.41 9.70
C VAL A 175 -5.08 14.86 10.22
N PRO A 176 -4.67 16.11 9.98
CA PRO A 176 -3.34 16.61 10.34
C PRO A 176 -3.08 16.57 11.85
N ASN A 177 -4.14 16.61 12.66
CA ASN A 177 -4.08 16.58 14.11
C ASN A 177 -3.91 15.17 14.70
N ALA A 178 -4.04 14.11 13.90
CA ALA A 178 -3.78 12.74 14.33
C ALA A 178 -2.27 12.49 14.41
N THR A 179 -1.77 12.31 15.63
CA THR A 179 -0.33 12.14 15.92
C THR A 179 0.03 10.72 16.31
N ILE A 180 -0.93 9.89 16.67
CA ILE A 180 -0.67 8.49 17.02
C ILE A 180 -1.42 7.56 16.08
N MET A 181 -0.67 6.60 15.53
CA MET A 181 -1.18 5.40 14.87
C MET A 181 -0.78 4.20 15.70
N CYS A 182 -1.74 3.57 16.36
CA CYS A 182 -1.54 2.30 17.06
C CYS A 182 -2.14 1.17 16.21
N VAL A 183 -1.36 0.14 15.94
CA VAL A 183 -1.78 -1.02 15.13
C VAL A 183 -1.74 -2.25 16.03
N GLU A 184 -2.90 -2.80 16.36
CA GLU A 184 -3.06 -4.03 17.11
C GLU A 184 -2.84 -5.25 16.21
N GLY A 185 -2.22 -6.31 16.73
CA GLY A 185 -1.91 -7.51 15.95
C GLY A 185 -1.08 -7.21 14.70
N ALA A 186 -0.06 -6.35 14.85
CA ALA A 186 0.72 -5.80 13.74
C ALA A 186 1.40 -6.87 12.88
N GLU A 187 1.69 -8.06 13.42
CA GLU A 187 2.22 -9.21 12.68
C GLU A 187 1.30 -9.73 11.58
N ARG A 188 0.00 -9.42 11.66
CA ARG A 188 -1.02 -9.85 10.69
C ARG A 188 -1.06 -8.95 9.45
N PHE A 189 -0.38 -7.80 9.49
CA PHE A 189 -0.31 -6.86 8.38
C PHE A 189 0.95 -7.08 7.52
N GLY A 190 0.83 -6.81 6.23
CA GLY A 190 1.98 -6.69 5.33
C GLY A 190 2.79 -5.42 5.60
N LEU A 191 4.10 -5.43 5.31
CA LEU A 191 4.96 -4.25 5.48
C LEU A 191 4.44 -3.03 4.70
N SER A 192 3.92 -3.23 3.49
CA SER A 192 3.30 -2.17 2.69
C SER A 192 2.07 -1.56 3.37
N GLN A 193 1.22 -2.39 3.99
CA GLN A 193 0.05 -1.92 4.75
C GLN A 193 0.47 -1.14 5.99
N LEU A 194 1.43 -1.66 6.76
CA LEU A 194 1.97 -0.95 7.93
C LEU A 194 2.59 0.40 7.53
N HIS A 195 3.29 0.45 6.41
CA HIS A 195 3.84 1.69 5.87
C HIS A 195 2.74 2.70 5.49
N GLN A 196 1.68 2.25 4.84
CA GLN A 196 0.52 3.09 4.51
C GLN A 196 -0.18 3.62 5.76
N LEU A 197 -0.39 2.77 6.78
CA LEU A 197 -0.97 3.17 8.07
C LEU A 197 -0.06 4.20 8.78
N ARG A 198 1.26 3.96 8.84
CA ARG A 198 2.23 4.93 9.35
C ARG A 198 2.13 6.27 8.62
N GLY A 199 1.91 6.25 7.32
CA GLY A 199 1.73 7.45 6.49
C GLY A 199 0.45 8.24 6.75
N ARG A 200 -0.50 7.71 7.52
CA ARG A 200 -1.74 8.42 7.90
C ARG A 200 -1.52 9.44 8.99
N VAL A 201 -0.46 9.31 9.78
CA VAL A 201 -0.02 10.30 10.77
C VAL A 201 1.22 11.05 10.32
N GLY A 202 1.65 12.07 11.07
CA GLY A 202 2.80 12.89 10.71
C GLY A 202 2.51 13.87 9.57
N ARG A 203 1.28 14.30 9.42
CA ARG A 203 0.85 15.27 8.39
C ARG A 203 0.73 16.69 8.92
N GLY A 204 0.85 16.85 10.23
CA GLY A 204 0.85 18.14 10.94
C GLY A 204 2.25 18.55 11.42
N ALA A 205 2.31 19.64 12.20
CA ALA A 205 3.55 20.18 12.75
C ALA A 205 4.09 19.41 13.99
N HIS A 206 3.23 18.56 14.60
CA HIS A 206 3.58 17.83 15.82
C HIS A 206 4.34 16.56 15.53
N GLN A 207 5.16 16.11 16.51
CA GLN A 207 5.80 14.80 16.44
C GLN A 207 4.71 13.72 16.43
N SER A 208 4.85 12.76 15.54
CA SER A 208 3.91 11.65 15.42
C SER A 208 4.57 10.30 15.66
N TYR A 209 3.75 9.35 16.06
CA TYR A 209 4.17 8.04 16.53
C TYR A 209 3.38 6.95 15.83
N CYS A 210 4.05 5.88 15.44
CA CYS A 210 3.44 4.64 14.96
C CYS A 210 3.82 3.53 15.93
N ILE A 211 2.83 2.93 16.58
CA ILE A 211 3.03 1.90 17.58
C ILE A 211 2.47 0.59 17.04
N LEU A 212 3.33 -0.41 16.93
CA LEU A 212 3.00 -1.72 16.38
C LEU A 212 2.93 -2.71 17.55
N VAL A 213 1.73 -3.13 17.90
CA VAL A 213 1.50 -4.06 19.01
C VAL A 213 1.45 -5.48 18.48
N SER A 214 2.31 -6.36 19.00
CA SER A 214 2.38 -7.76 18.58
C SER A 214 2.91 -8.66 19.68
N ASP A 215 2.21 -9.75 19.95
CA ASP A 215 2.64 -10.82 20.84
C ASP A 215 3.24 -12.02 20.07
N SER A 216 3.41 -11.90 18.76
CA SER A 216 3.97 -12.96 17.93
C SER A 216 5.43 -13.21 18.28
N LYS A 217 5.78 -14.49 18.47
CA LYS A 217 7.16 -14.96 18.69
C LYS A 217 7.78 -15.50 17.39
N ASN A 218 7.10 -15.37 16.27
CA ASN A 218 7.60 -15.82 14.98
C ASN A 218 8.73 -14.91 14.49
N ASP A 219 9.88 -15.49 14.16
CA ASP A 219 11.09 -14.75 13.78
C ASP A 219 10.86 -13.83 12.56
N VAL A 220 10.12 -14.29 11.55
CA VAL A 220 9.80 -13.50 10.34
C VAL A 220 8.94 -12.29 10.70
N SER A 221 7.95 -12.47 11.60
CA SER A 221 7.10 -11.37 12.07
C SER A 221 7.93 -10.34 12.84
N GLN A 222 8.79 -10.79 13.74
CA GLN A 222 9.67 -9.93 14.52
C GLN A 222 10.67 -9.16 13.65
N GLU A 223 11.24 -9.81 12.62
CA GLU A 223 12.13 -9.16 11.66
C GLU A 223 11.40 -8.06 10.90
N ARG A 224 10.17 -8.31 10.43
CA ARG A 224 9.34 -7.32 9.72
C ARG A 224 9.01 -6.11 10.60
N LEU A 225 8.68 -6.31 11.87
CA LEU A 225 8.40 -5.21 12.80
C LEU A 225 9.66 -4.38 13.08
N LYS A 226 10.83 -5.02 13.23
CA LYS A 226 12.12 -4.33 13.36
C LYS A 226 12.45 -3.47 12.14
N LEU A 227 12.19 -3.97 10.93
CA LEU A 227 12.37 -3.18 9.71
C LEU A 227 11.49 -1.93 9.70
N MET A 228 10.24 -2.04 10.18
CA MET A 228 9.35 -0.88 10.31
C MET A 228 9.88 0.18 11.29
N GLU A 229 10.58 -0.22 12.35
CA GLU A 229 11.23 0.71 13.29
C GLU A 229 12.44 1.43 12.67
N GLN A 230 13.25 0.69 11.91
CA GLN A 230 14.54 1.15 11.40
C GLN A 230 14.42 1.95 10.11
N ILE A 231 13.51 1.55 9.21
CA ILE A 231 13.41 2.08 7.86
C ILE A 231 12.21 3.02 7.73
N GLN A 232 12.49 4.25 7.32
CA GLN A 232 11.46 5.25 7.03
C GLN A 232 11.07 5.27 5.55
N ASP A 233 12.00 4.97 4.66
CA ASP A 233 11.79 4.95 3.22
C ASP A 233 10.93 3.75 2.80
N GLY A 234 9.83 4.03 2.10
CA GLY A 234 8.91 2.99 1.67
C GLY A 234 9.47 2.09 0.57
N PHE A 235 10.35 2.61 -0.29
CA PHE A 235 10.96 1.79 -1.35
C PHE A 235 11.95 0.80 -0.74
N GLU A 236 12.74 1.23 0.23
CA GLU A 236 13.66 0.38 0.97
C GLU A 236 12.87 -0.71 1.75
N LEU A 237 11.76 -0.34 2.42
CA LEU A 237 10.87 -1.31 3.07
C LEU A 237 10.32 -2.34 2.10
N ALA A 238 9.90 -1.92 0.90
CA ALA A 238 9.36 -2.82 -0.10
C ALA A 238 10.43 -3.78 -0.64
N GLU A 239 11.68 -3.32 -0.79
CA GLU A 239 12.81 -4.17 -1.18
C GLU A 239 13.13 -5.21 -0.09
N GLN A 240 13.11 -4.82 1.18
CA GLN A 240 13.30 -5.74 2.31
C GLN A 240 12.16 -6.75 2.44
N ASP A 241 10.89 -6.33 2.28
CA ASP A 241 9.73 -7.25 2.29
C ASP A 241 9.88 -8.33 1.20
N LEU A 242 10.37 -7.92 0.02
CA LEU A 242 10.61 -8.83 -1.09
C LEU A 242 11.72 -9.85 -0.77
N LEU A 243 12.78 -9.44 -0.08
CA LEU A 243 13.86 -10.33 0.35
C LEU A 243 13.38 -11.34 1.40
N ILE A 244 12.59 -10.90 2.39
CA ILE A 244 12.05 -11.77 3.46
C ILE A 244 11.08 -12.80 2.90
N ARG A 245 10.17 -12.40 2.00
CA ARG A 245 9.21 -13.31 1.38
C ARG A 245 9.88 -14.36 0.49
N GLY A 246 11.10 -14.07 0.02
CA GLY A 246 11.85 -14.92 -0.88
C GLY A 246 11.25 -15.03 -2.28
N SER A 247 12.03 -15.59 -3.20
CA SER A 247 11.61 -15.76 -4.60
C SER A 247 10.41 -16.71 -4.79
N GLY A 248 10.14 -17.59 -3.83
CA GLY A 248 9.05 -18.58 -3.94
C GLY A 248 7.63 -17.99 -3.95
N GLN A 249 7.39 -16.89 -3.24
CA GLN A 249 6.07 -16.23 -3.25
C GLN A 249 5.90 -15.22 -4.40
N LEU A 250 6.99 -14.79 -5.04
CA LEU A 250 6.92 -14.04 -6.30
C LEU A 250 6.23 -14.85 -7.41
N PHE A 251 6.28 -16.17 -7.36
CA PHE A 251 5.57 -17.02 -8.30
C PHE A 251 4.05 -17.08 -8.09
N GLY A 252 3.51 -16.62 -6.95
CA GLY A 252 2.08 -16.30 -6.79
C GLY A 252 1.65 -15.13 -7.70
N LEU A 253 2.59 -14.28 -8.11
CA LEU A 253 2.43 -13.28 -9.17
C LEU A 253 2.39 -13.89 -10.59
N ALA A 254 2.50 -15.20 -10.73
CA ALA A 254 2.20 -15.91 -11.97
C ALA A 254 0.75 -15.70 -12.45
N GLN A 255 -0.15 -15.26 -11.56
CA GLN A 255 -1.45 -14.69 -11.94
C GLN A 255 -1.33 -13.34 -12.65
N SER A 256 -0.19 -12.66 -12.56
CA SER A 256 0.06 -11.33 -13.16
C SER A 256 0.80 -11.40 -14.50
N GLY A 257 1.01 -12.58 -15.09
CA GLY A 257 1.60 -12.72 -16.42
C GLY A 257 3.13 -12.56 -16.49
N LEU A 258 3.86 -12.58 -15.35
CA LEU A 258 5.32 -12.60 -15.38
C LEU A 258 5.85 -13.90 -15.99
N PRO A 259 6.87 -13.84 -16.87
CA PRO A 259 7.46 -15.01 -17.48
C PRO A 259 8.11 -15.92 -16.42
N ASP A 260 7.94 -17.21 -16.59
CA ASP A 260 8.56 -18.24 -15.76
C ASP A 260 10.08 -18.28 -16.04
N LEU A 261 10.86 -17.59 -15.23
CA LEU A 261 12.31 -17.52 -15.36
C LEU A 261 12.93 -18.81 -14.80
N ARG A 262 13.51 -19.65 -15.68
CA ARG A 262 14.06 -20.95 -15.31
C ARG A 262 15.30 -20.88 -14.42
N VAL A 263 16.14 -19.88 -14.59
CA VAL A 263 17.45 -19.74 -13.95
C VAL A 263 17.58 -18.39 -13.24
N ALA A 264 17.18 -17.29 -13.89
CA ALA A 264 17.37 -15.95 -13.37
C ALA A 264 16.40 -15.65 -12.21
N ASN A 265 16.92 -14.95 -11.21
CA ASN A 265 16.14 -14.45 -10.07
C ASN A 265 16.00 -12.92 -10.21
N ILE A 266 14.78 -12.43 -10.39
CA ILE A 266 14.49 -11.00 -10.64
C ILE A 266 15.10 -10.09 -9.57
N ILE A 267 15.21 -10.55 -8.32
CA ILE A 267 15.76 -9.77 -7.21
C ILE A 267 17.29 -9.78 -7.24
N LYS A 268 17.89 -10.98 -7.36
CA LYS A 268 19.35 -11.15 -7.31
C LYS A 268 20.04 -10.66 -8.58
N ASP A 269 19.36 -10.79 -9.72
CA ASP A 269 19.91 -10.54 -11.05
C ASP A 269 19.41 -9.22 -11.64
N ILE A 270 19.02 -8.25 -10.78
CA ILE A 270 18.47 -6.95 -11.21
C ILE A 270 19.42 -6.19 -12.14
N GLU A 271 20.71 -6.22 -11.87
CA GLU A 271 21.71 -5.55 -12.70
C GLU A 271 21.74 -6.14 -14.12
N ILE A 272 21.56 -7.46 -14.22
CA ILE A 272 21.47 -8.15 -15.51
C ILE A 272 20.20 -7.73 -16.24
N LEU A 273 19.06 -7.64 -15.53
CA LEU A 273 17.81 -7.20 -16.12
C LEU A 273 17.88 -5.76 -16.64
N VAL A 274 18.45 -4.85 -15.86
CA VAL A 274 18.65 -3.44 -16.25
C VAL A 274 19.54 -3.34 -17.49
N LYS A 275 20.64 -4.10 -17.51
CA LYS A 275 21.54 -4.16 -18.65
C LYS A 275 20.87 -4.73 -19.89
N ALA A 276 20.19 -5.87 -19.76
CA ALA A 276 19.47 -6.49 -20.87
C ALA A 276 18.42 -5.56 -21.48
N ARG A 277 17.66 -4.84 -20.64
CA ARG A 277 16.69 -3.84 -21.10
C ARG A 277 17.38 -2.71 -21.89
N LYS A 278 18.49 -2.20 -21.37
CA LYS A 278 19.24 -1.16 -22.04
C LYS A 278 19.74 -1.64 -23.41
N ASP A 279 20.33 -2.84 -23.47
CA ASP A 279 20.86 -3.42 -24.70
C ASP A 279 19.75 -3.61 -25.76
N VAL A 280 18.54 -4.02 -25.33
CA VAL A 280 17.36 -4.14 -26.23
C VAL A 280 16.93 -2.77 -26.76
N LEU A 281 16.87 -1.74 -25.92
CA LEU A 281 16.50 -0.39 -26.33
C LEU A 281 17.56 0.23 -27.26
N ASP A 282 18.83 0.05 -26.96
CA ASP A 282 19.94 0.53 -27.79
C ASP A 282 19.94 -0.18 -29.16
N PHE A 283 19.66 -1.50 -29.18
CA PHE A 283 19.52 -2.25 -30.42
C PHE A 283 18.33 -1.74 -31.25
N ALA A 284 17.15 -1.57 -30.63
CA ALA A 284 15.95 -1.08 -31.30
C ALA A 284 16.17 0.33 -31.87
N ASN A 285 16.86 1.22 -31.14
CA ASN A 285 17.18 2.57 -31.61
C ASN A 285 18.19 2.55 -32.78
N GLN A 286 19.15 1.63 -32.79
CA GLN A 286 20.18 1.53 -33.81
C GLN A 286 19.71 0.83 -35.09
N PHE A 287 18.92 -0.23 -34.96
CA PHE A 287 18.57 -1.12 -36.08
C PHE A 287 17.08 -1.16 -36.45
N GLY A 288 16.25 -0.50 -35.64
CA GLY A 288 14.80 -0.50 -35.79
C GLY A 288 14.10 -1.64 -35.05
N ILE A 289 12.87 -1.38 -34.63
CA ILE A 289 12.01 -2.33 -33.88
C ILE A 289 11.70 -3.56 -34.76
N GLU A 290 11.42 -3.36 -36.05
CA GLU A 290 11.11 -4.47 -36.99
C GLU A 290 12.22 -5.51 -37.07
N LYS A 291 13.47 -5.08 -37.02
CA LYS A 291 14.62 -6.00 -37.01
C LYS A 291 14.74 -6.76 -35.71
N LEU A 292 14.47 -6.11 -34.58
CA LEU A 292 14.42 -6.74 -33.27
C LEU A 292 13.32 -7.81 -33.24
N GLU A 293 12.10 -7.45 -33.68
CA GLU A 293 10.99 -8.40 -33.78
C GLU A 293 11.32 -9.60 -34.66
N SER A 294 11.92 -9.39 -35.82
CA SER A 294 12.29 -10.49 -36.73
C SER A 294 13.27 -11.48 -36.11
N ILE A 295 14.20 -10.99 -35.27
CA ILE A 295 15.20 -11.85 -34.61
C ILE A 295 14.58 -12.61 -33.42
N MET A 296 13.72 -11.93 -32.65
CA MET A 296 13.19 -12.48 -31.41
C MET A 296 11.90 -13.30 -31.60
N LYS A 297 11.17 -13.09 -32.68
CA LYS A 297 9.84 -13.66 -32.90
C LYS A 297 9.83 -15.18 -32.79
N GLU A 298 10.72 -15.86 -33.48
CA GLU A 298 10.79 -17.30 -33.49
C GLU A 298 11.07 -17.88 -32.08
N GLU A 299 11.99 -17.27 -31.34
CA GLU A 299 12.32 -17.70 -29.97
C GLU A 299 11.20 -17.38 -28.96
N LEU A 300 10.52 -16.26 -29.14
CA LEU A 300 9.38 -15.86 -28.31
C LEU A 300 8.17 -16.76 -28.55
N GLU A 301 7.86 -17.07 -29.82
CA GLU A 301 6.79 -18.01 -30.16
C GLU A 301 7.08 -19.42 -29.62
N LYS A 302 8.31 -19.86 -29.70
CA LYS A 302 8.75 -21.17 -29.18
C LYS A 302 8.64 -21.25 -27.66
N ARG A 303 8.95 -20.17 -26.95
CA ARG A 303 8.91 -20.12 -25.46
C ARG A 303 7.54 -19.87 -24.89
N PHE A 304 6.77 -18.97 -25.47
CA PHE A 304 5.54 -18.46 -24.90
C PHE A 304 4.27 -18.88 -25.67
N GLY A 305 4.41 -19.36 -26.91
CA GLY A 305 3.30 -19.83 -27.73
C GLY A 305 2.16 -18.79 -27.82
N GLU A 306 0.92 -19.23 -27.67
CA GLU A 306 -0.26 -18.36 -27.70
C GLU A 306 -0.29 -17.28 -26.59
N LYS A 307 0.41 -17.49 -25.48
CA LYS A 307 0.53 -16.48 -24.42
C LYS A 307 1.27 -15.23 -24.90
N PHE A 308 2.20 -15.39 -25.84
CA PHE A 308 2.95 -14.27 -26.42
C PHE A 308 2.03 -13.29 -27.19
N LEU A 309 1.08 -13.82 -27.94
CA LEU A 309 0.12 -13.00 -28.67
C LEU A 309 -0.75 -12.14 -27.74
N ARG A 310 -1.10 -12.65 -26.55
CA ARG A 310 -1.85 -11.88 -25.55
C ARG A 310 -1.03 -10.76 -24.89
N ILE A 311 0.29 -10.91 -24.83
CA ILE A 311 1.19 -9.88 -24.27
C ILE A 311 1.39 -8.74 -25.28
N LEU A 312 1.42 -9.04 -26.58
CA LEU A 312 1.59 -8.03 -27.66
C LEU A 312 0.34 -7.18 -27.91
N TYR A 313 -0.86 -7.67 -27.55
CA TYR A 313 -2.14 -7.01 -27.84
C TYR A 313 -2.83 -6.43 -26.58
N ASN A 314 -2.21 -6.47 -25.40
CA ASN A 314 -2.60 -5.79 -24.18
C ASN A 314 -1.64 -4.68 -23.82
#